data_ac3a9cd81bfad3308039b0fdc9540360
#
_entry.id   ac3a9cd81bfad3308039b0fdc9540360
#
_cell.length_a   1.000
_cell.length_b   1.000
_cell.length_c   1.000
_cell.angle_alpha   90.00
_cell.angle_beta   90.00
_cell.angle_gamma   90.00
#
_symmetry.space_group_name_H-M   'P 1'
#
loop_
_entity.id
_entity.type
_entity.pdbx_description
1 polymer ?
#
loop_
_entity_poly.entity_id
_entity_poly.type
_entity_poly.pdbx_seq_one_letter_code
_entity_poly.pdbx_strand_id
1 'polypeptide(L)'
;TGLAAAGLTLGNPQWSLAADANELPPVRTITRGPKHHWFGYYDKLEFDPTNRYVLGMEVDFEHRSPRADDTIRVGMIDLADGDRWIELGQSTAWGWQQGCMLQWVPGSKSTVLWNDRAKDHYVCRVLDVASGQQRTIDSPIYALSPDGRTAVSADFRRINDVRPGYGYVGLPDPHTDALAPADSGIFRVDLESGKSELIVSLADVARLGTLPRTEPDAKHYFNHLLFNPDGSRFVFLHRWRFRDGKRLTRMITAALDGSDLRIVDDNGLTSHFIWRDATHLLAFSEQPSHGQGFYLFEDRARGAVE
;
A
#
# COMPACT_ATOMS: atom_id res chain seq x y z
N THR A 1 -47.64 35.20 33.13
CA THR A 1 -47.09 34.79 31.81
C THR A 1 -45.57 34.62 31.95
N GLY A 2 -45.15 33.43 32.35
CA GLY A 2 -43.73 33.06 32.46
C GLY A 2 -43.31 32.20 31.28
N LEU A 3 -42.29 32.62 30.56
CA LEU A 3 -41.59 31.80 29.58
C LEU A 3 -40.55 30.95 30.33
N ALA A 4 -40.69 29.63 30.25
CA ALA A 4 -39.67 28.69 30.67
C ALA A 4 -38.66 28.50 29.53
N ALA A 5 -37.41 28.86 29.77
CA ALA A 5 -36.28 28.55 28.88
C ALA A 5 -35.83 27.10 29.15
N ALA A 6 -36.01 26.21 28.19
CA ALA A 6 -35.44 24.88 28.23
C ALA A 6 -33.96 24.96 27.83
N GLY A 7 -33.08 24.76 28.80
CA GLY A 7 -31.63 24.63 28.60
C GLY A 7 -31.32 23.27 28.00
N LEU A 8 -30.84 23.23 26.75
CA LEU A 8 -30.19 22.08 26.15
C LEU A 8 -28.78 21.94 26.77
N THR A 9 -28.60 21.00 27.66
CA THR A 9 -27.28 20.54 28.09
C THR A 9 -26.70 19.68 26.97
N LEU A 10 -25.77 20.24 26.22
CA LEU A 10 -24.88 19.48 25.36
C LEU A 10 -23.99 18.63 26.27
N GLY A 11 -24.32 17.34 26.38
CA GLY A 11 -23.47 16.37 27.03
C GLY A 11 -22.14 16.29 26.28
N ASN A 12 -21.04 16.66 26.94
CA ASN A 12 -19.71 16.36 26.45
C ASN A 12 -19.61 14.85 26.23
N PRO A 13 -19.10 14.38 25.06
CA PRO A 13 -18.76 12.97 24.92
C PRO A 13 -17.68 12.67 25.95
N GLN A 14 -18.04 11.96 27.00
CA GLN A 14 -17.06 11.33 27.87
C GLN A 14 -16.34 10.27 27.03
N TRP A 15 -15.16 10.60 26.52
CA TRP A 15 -14.22 9.61 26.10
C TRP A 15 -13.92 8.76 27.34
N SER A 16 -14.43 7.55 27.37
CA SER A 16 -14.06 6.54 28.35
C SER A 16 -12.55 6.39 28.26
N LEU A 17 -11.83 6.95 29.23
CA LEU A 17 -10.42 6.68 29.41
C LEU A 17 -10.30 5.16 29.54
N ALA A 18 -9.40 4.61 28.77
CA ALA A 18 -9.12 3.19 28.66
C ALA A 18 -9.10 2.51 30.03
N ALA A 19 -9.63 1.31 30.08
CA ALA A 19 -9.36 0.32 31.11
C ALA A 19 -7.88 0.29 31.45
N ASP A 20 -7.57 -0.04 32.70
CA ASP A 20 -6.26 -0.06 33.34
C ASP A 20 -5.09 -0.21 32.35
N ALA A 21 -4.16 0.74 32.38
CA ALA A 21 -2.99 0.84 31.48
C ALA A 21 -2.04 -0.40 31.51
N ASN A 22 -2.42 -1.45 32.20
CA ASN A 22 -1.65 -2.70 32.31
C ASN A 22 -2.29 -3.92 31.65
N GLU A 23 -3.50 -3.83 31.09
CA GLU A 23 -4.08 -4.95 30.33
C GLU A 23 -3.88 -4.73 28.83
N LEU A 24 -2.87 -5.39 28.27
CA LEU A 24 -2.72 -5.52 26.83
C LEU A 24 -3.92 -6.28 26.25
N PRO A 25 -4.36 -5.95 25.04
CA PRO A 25 -5.39 -6.71 24.34
C PRO A 25 -5.01 -8.20 24.32
N PRO A 26 -5.98 -9.12 24.43
CA PRO A 26 -5.68 -10.54 24.34
C PRO A 26 -5.05 -10.88 22.98
N VAL A 27 -3.96 -11.64 23.01
CA VAL A 27 -3.22 -12.07 21.82
C VAL A 27 -3.41 -13.57 21.63
N ARG A 28 -3.76 -13.96 20.41
CA ARG A 28 -3.87 -15.38 20.01
C ARG A 28 -2.98 -15.64 18.80
N THR A 29 -2.13 -16.66 18.89
CA THR A 29 -1.36 -17.15 17.76
C THR A 29 -2.25 -18.01 16.86
N ILE A 30 -2.32 -17.71 15.56
CA ILE A 30 -3.13 -18.42 14.57
C ILE A 30 -2.31 -19.24 13.57
N THR A 31 -0.98 -19.20 13.65
CA THR A 31 -0.06 -20.02 12.86
C THR A 31 0.93 -20.73 13.75
N ARG A 32 1.50 -21.84 13.27
CA ARG A 32 2.48 -22.64 14.02
C ARG A 32 3.63 -23.05 13.12
N GLY A 33 4.84 -23.11 13.70
CA GLY A 33 6.03 -23.63 13.03
C GLY A 33 5.86 -25.05 12.48
N PRO A 34 6.87 -25.56 11.79
CA PRO A 34 8.26 -25.08 11.79
C PRO A 34 8.56 -23.92 10.82
N LYS A 35 7.61 -23.55 9.96
CA LYS A 35 7.79 -22.48 8.98
C LYS A 35 7.45 -21.12 9.56
N HIS A 36 7.91 -20.07 8.89
CA HIS A 36 7.67 -18.69 9.27
C HIS A 36 6.50 -18.13 8.49
N HIS A 37 5.60 -17.42 9.20
CA HIS A 37 4.40 -16.85 8.62
C HIS A 37 4.34 -15.36 8.88
N TRP A 38 3.87 -14.61 7.89
CA TRP A 38 3.63 -13.17 8.04
C TRP A 38 2.54 -12.70 7.08
N PHE A 39 2.06 -11.48 7.29
CA PHE A 39 1.23 -10.75 6.36
C PHE A 39 1.86 -9.36 6.13
N GLY A 40 1.73 -8.81 4.98
CA GLY A 40 2.19 -7.47 4.62
C GLY A 40 1.40 -7.00 3.39
N TYR A 41 0.97 -5.78 3.35
CA TYR A 41 1.36 -4.63 4.13
C TYR A 41 0.16 -4.15 4.95
N TYR A 42 0.35 -3.20 5.92
CA TYR A 42 -0.66 -2.76 6.88
C TYR A 42 -1.96 -2.23 6.26
N ASP A 43 -1.94 -1.78 5.02
CA ASP A 43 -3.06 -1.19 4.28
C ASP A 43 -3.82 -2.21 3.41
N LYS A 44 -3.49 -3.50 3.49
CA LYS A 44 -4.14 -4.55 2.71
C LYS A 44 -5.24 -5.24 3.50
N LEU A 45 -6.27 -5.71 2.78
CA LEU A 45 -7.36 -6.49 3.38
C LEU A 45 -6.87 -7.93 3.61
N GLU A 46 -6.57 -8.26 4.87
CA GLU A 46 -6.12 -9.59 5.27
C GLU A 46 -7.29 -10.51 5.68
N PHE A 47 -8.35 -9.94 6.28
CA PHE A 47 -9.53 -10.70 6.66
C PHE A 47 -10.55 -10.73 5.51
N ASP A 48 -11.17 -11.90 5.34
CA ASP A 48 -12.34 -12.01 4.46
C ASP A 48 -13.55 -11.27 5.07
N PRO A 49 -14.61 -10.95 4.29
CA PRO A 49 -15.77 -10.23 4.79
C PRO A 49 -16.54 -10.92 5.94
N THR A 50 -16.31 -12.20 6.18
CA THR A 50 -16.93 -12.95 7.29
C THR A 50 -16.06 -13.03 8.54
N ASN A 51 -14.82 -12.54 8.50
CA ASN A 51 -13.80 -12.69 9.53
C ASN A 51 -13.45 -14.15 9.87
N ARG A 52 -13.70 -15.07 8.95
CA ARG A 52 -13.37 -16.49 9.09
C ARG A 52 -11.97 -16.80 8.58
N TYR A 53 -11.60 -16.21 7.44
CA TYR A 53 -10.33 -16.48 6.79
C TYR A 53 -9.38 -15.30 6.92
N VAL A 54 -8.13 -15.59 7.27
CA VAL A 54 -7.05 -14.59 7.34
C VAL A 54 -6.00 -14.96 6.32
N LEU A 55 -5.70 -14.05 5.40
CA LEU A 55 -4.63 -14.26 4.43
C LEU A 55 -3.26 -14.27 5.12
N GLY A 56 -2.32 -14.98 4.54
CA GLY A 56 -0.95 -15.05 5.03
C GLY A 56 0.02 -15.58 3.99
N MET A 57 1.28 -15.37 4.27
CA MET A 57 2.39 -15.89 3.49
C MET A 57 3.26 -16.79 4.38
N GLU A 58 3.84 -17.82 3.78
CA GLU A 58 4.67 -18.80 4.47
C GLU A 58 6.02 -18.95 3.75
N VAL A 59 7.12 -19.04 4.50
CA VAL A 59 8.47 -19.23 3.98
C VAL A 59 9.29 -20.14 4.87
N ASP A 60 10.35 -20.75 4.32
CA ASP A 60 11.19 -21.71 5.04
C ASP A 60 12.42 -21.08 5.73
N PHE A 61 12.61 -19.75 5.67
CA PHE A 61 13.77 -19.06 6.24
C PHE A 61 13.43 -17.65 6.75
N GLU A 62 14.32 -17.12 7.58
CA GLU A 62 14.33 -15.72 8.04
C GLU A 62 15.75 -15.14 8.03
N HIS A 63 15.89 -13.88 8.44
CA HIS A 63 17.15 -13.18 8.71
C HIS A 63 18.09 -13.01 7.49
N ARG A 64 17.57 -13.10 6.28
CA ARG A 64 18.30 -12.74 5.06
C ARG A 64 17.39 -12.08 4.03
N SER A 65 17.98 -11.34 3.11
CA SER A 65 17.25 -10.79 1.97
C SER A 65 16.77 -11.91 1.04
N PRO A 66 15.60 -11.74 0.37
CA PRO A 66 15.16 -12.64 -0.67
C PRO A 66 16.14 -12.71 -1.84
N ARG A 67 16.23 -13.88 -2.47
CA ARG A 67 16.94 -14.13 -3.73
C ARG A 67 15.93 -14.31 -4.85
N ALA A 68 16.40 -14.23 -6.08
CA ALA A 68 15.55 -14.33 -7.28
C ALA A 68 14.77 -15.67 -7.39
N ASP A 69 15.29 -16.73 -6.82
CA ASP A 69 14.73 -18.09 -6.82
C ASP A 69 13.97 -18.45 -5.55
N ASP A 70 13.96 -17.58 -4.54
CA ASP A 70 13.21 -17.83 -3.32
C ASP A 70 11.71 -17.73 -3.57
N THR A 71 11.01 -18.78 -3.23
CA THR A 71 9.55 -18.90 -3.38
C THR A 71 8.88 -18.85 -2.01
N ILE A 72 7.82 -18.09 -1.90
CA ILE A 72 6.89 -18.13 -0.76
C ILE A 72 5.62 -18.88 -1.12
N ARG A 73 4.96 -19.45 -0.13
CA ARG A 73 3.58 -19.94 -0.27
C ARG A 73 2.62 -18.84 0.12
N VAL A 74 1.57 -18.71 -0.66
CA VAL A 74 0.44 -17.83 -0.43
C VAL A 74 -0.71 -18.66 0.07
N GLY A 75 -1.35 -18.24 1.15
CA GLY A 75 -2.42 -19.03 1.74
C GLY A 75 -3.38 -18.23 2.59
N MET A 76 -4.27 -18.97 3.25
CA MET A 76 -5.19 -18.42 4.24
C MET A 76 -5.31 -19.36 5.42
N ILE A 77 -5.68 -18.82 6.58
CA ILE A 77 -5.93 -19.55 7.82
C ILE A 77 -7.43 -19.60 8.06
N ASP A 78 -8.01 -20.79 8.23
CA ASP A 78 -9.40 -20.99 8.60
C ASP A 78 -9.54 -20.94 10.14
N LEU A 79 -9.97 -19.77 10.65
CA LEU A 79 -10.14 -19.55 12.09
C LEU A 79 -11.25 -20.41 12.72
N ALA A 80 -12.19 -20.91 11.92
CA ALA A 80 -13.28 -21.76 12.37
C ALA A 80 -12.93 -23.26 12.35
N ASP A 81 -11.81 -23.64 11.72
CA ASP A 81 -11.35 -25.02 11.58
C ASP A 81 -9.95 -25.22 12.22
N GLY A 82 -9.83 -24.84 13.48
CA GLY A 82 -8.61 -25.05 14.28
C GLY A 82 -7.38 -24.30 13.76
N ASP A 83 -7.55 -23.15 13.12
CA ASP A 83 -6.51 -22.35 12.51
C ASP A 83 -5.75 -23.11 11.41
N ARG A 84 -6.47 -23.90 10.62
CA ARG A 84 -5.90 -24.71 9.55
C ARG A 84 -5.39 -23.84 8.41
N TRP A 85 -4.12 -24.03 8.05
CA TRP A 85 -3.52 -23.42 6.87
C TRP A 85 -4.07 -24.05 5.59
N ILE A 86 -4.47 -23.22 4.64
CA ILE A 86 -4.95 -23.59 3.31
C ILE A 86 -4.04 -22.89 2.30
N GLU A 87 -3.23 -23.67 1.58
CA GLU A 87 -2.38 -23.13 0.51
C GLU A 87 -3.24 -22.73 -0.69
N LEU A 88 -3.04 -21.53 -1.20
CA LEU A 88 -3.73 -20.95 -2.37
C LEU A 88 -2.83 -20.90 -3.60
N GLY A 89 -1.52 -20.79 -3.40
CA GLY A 89 -0.54 -20.71 -4.48
C GLY A 89 0.83 -20.32 -3.98
N GLN A 90 1.65 -19.85 -4.91
CA GLN A 90 3.04 -19.47 -4.64
C GLN A 90 3.38 -18.15 -5.32
N SER A 91 4.48 -17.51 -4.88
CA SER A 91 5.02 -16.32 -5.52
C SER A 91 6.54 -16.30 -5.42
N THR A 92 7.18 -15.84 -6.50
CA THR A 92 8.58 -15.43 -6.56
C THR A 92 8.76 -13.92 -6.66
N ALA A 93 7.65 -13.16 -6.60
CA ALA A 93 7.60 -11.70 -6.60
C ALA A 93 7.18 -11.17 -5.23
N TRP A 94 8.13 -11.07 -4.32
CA TRP A 94 7.83 -10.70 -2.93
C TRP A 94 9.00 -9.99 -2.23
N GLY A 95 8.69 -9.36 -1.11
CA GLY A 95 9.66 -8.78 -0.19
C GLY A 95 9.18 -8.87 1.25
N TRP A 96 10.09 -8.81 2.23
CA TRP A 96 9.74 -8.92 3.65
C TRP A 96 8.76 -7.84 4.12
N GLN A 97 8.93 -6.62 3.62
CA GLN A 97 8.14 -5.47 4.06
C GLN A 97 6.69 -5.52 3.57
N GLN A 98 6.48 -5.84 2.30
CA GLN A 98 5.21 -5.68 1.62
C GLN A 98 4.62 -7.00 1.09
N GLY A 99 5.28 -8.12 1.35
CA GLY A 99 4.86 -9.40 0.81
C GLY A 99 4.81 -9.39 -0.71
N CYS A 100 3.85 -10.08 -1.27
CA CYS A 100 3.52 -10.13 -2.69
C CYS A 100 2.22 -9.34 -3.04
N MET A 101 1.85 -8.34 -2.27
CA MET A 101 0.58 -7.58 -2.37
C MET A 101 -0.66 -8.47 -2.26
N LEU A 102 -0.57 -9.54 -1.47
CA LEU A 102 -1.68 -10.43 -1.19
C LEU A 102 -2.84 -9.69 -0.52
N GLN A 103 -4.04 -9.79 -1.07
CA GLN A 103 -5.22 -9.13 -0.53
C GLN A 103 -6.52 -9.74 -1.06
N TRP A 104 -7.62 -9.58 -0.32
CA TRP A 104 -8.97 -9.80 -0.82
C TRP A 104 -9.36 -8.71 -1.81
N VAL A 105 -10.13 -9.08 -2.84
CA VAL A 105 -10.69 -8.09 -3.76
C VAL A 105 -11.88 -7.40 -3.09
N PRO A 106 -11.88 -6.05 -2.95
CA PRO A 106 -13.00 -5.32 -2.38
C PRO A 106 -14.33 -5.66 -3.07
N GLY A 107 -15.38 -5.87 -2.28
CA GLY A 107 -16.70 -6.26 -2.78
C GLY A 107 -16.85 -7.73 -3.16
N SER A 108 -15.78 -8.51 -3.28
CA SER A 108 -15.84 -9.95 -3.48
C SER A 108 -15.90 -10.70 -2.14
N LYS A 109 -16.57 -11.86 -2.15
CA LYS A 109 -16.62 -12.77 -0.99
C LYS A 109 -15.61 -13.91 -1.07
N SER A 110 -14.98 -14.10 -2.23
CA SER A 110 -14.16 -15.27 -2.49
C SER A 110 -12.93 -15.02 -3.36
N THR A 111 -12.77 -13.80 -3.90
CA THR A 111 -11.65 -13.53 -4.79
C THR A 111 -10.47 -12.95 -4.02
N VAL A 112 -9.31 -13.57 -4.17
CA VAL A 112 -8.02 -13.10 -3.70
C VAL A 112 -7.09 -12.86 -4.88
N LEU A 113 -6.11 -11.99 -4.69
CA LEU A 113 -5.06 -11.78 -5.66
C LEU A 113 -3.71 -11.50 -4.99
N TRP A 114 -2.65 -11.79 -5.73
CA TRP A 114 -1.26 -11.53 -5.31
C TRP A 114 -0.36 -11.38 -6.53
N ASN A 115 0.74 -10.67 -6.37
CA ASN A 115 1.74 -10.59 -7.42
C ASN A 115 2.63 -11.83 -7.45
N ASP A 116 3.06 -12.19 -8.66
CA ASP A 116 4.01 -13.24 -8.94
C ASP A 116 4.93 -12.81 -10.10
N ARG A 117 5.91 -13.60 -10.44
CA ARG A 117 6.80 -13.37 -11.56
C ARG A 117 6.56 -14.40 -12.66
N ALA A 118 6.25 -13.94 -13.86
CA ALA A 118 6.41 -14.68 -15.09
C ALA A 118 7.89 -14.71 -15.49
N LYS A 119 8.21 -15.25 -16.66
CA LYS A 119 9.60 -15.42 -17.10
C LYS A 119 10.38 -14.11 -17.11
N ASP A 120 9.80 -13.02 -17.60
CA ASP A 120 10.46 -11.75 -17.92
C ASP A 120 9.75 -10.50 -17.37
N HIS A 121 8.62 -10.67 -16.68
CA HIS A 121 7.87 -9.56 -16.07
C HIS A 121 7.11 -10.03 -14.82
N TYR A 122 6.62 -9.08 -14.04
CA TYR A 122 5.74 -9.34 -12.91
C TYR A 122 4.29 -9.36 -13.36
N VAL A 123 3.51 -10.27 -12.77
CA VAL A 123 2.10 -10.52 -13.07
C VAL A 123 1.28 -10.48 -11.79
N CYS A 124 -0.05 -10.42 -11.90
CA CYS A 124 -0.95 -10.64 -10.80
C CYS A 124 -1.72 -11.96 -11.01
N ARG A 125 -1.70 -12.83 -10.00
CA ARG A 125 -2.53 -14.04 -9.91
C ARG A 125 -3.84 -13.68 -9.25
N VAL A 126 -4.94 -14.14 -9.82
CA VAL A 126 -6.29 -13.95 -9.29
C VAL A 126 -6.92 -15.31 -9.11
N LEU A 127 -7.42 -15.59 -7.92
CA LEU A 127 -8.04 -16.86 -7.55
C LEU A 127 -9.40 -16.60 -6.91
N ASP A 128 -10.42 -17.23 -7.40
CA ASP A 128 -11.68 -17.43 -6.68
C ASP A 128 -11.58 -18.66 -5.80
N VAL A 129 -11.48 -18.48 -4.48
CA VAL A 129 -11.24 -19.58 -3.53
C VAL A 129 -12.45 -20.50 -3.37
N ALA A 130 -13.64 -20.08 -3.77
CA ALA A 130 -14.85 -20.89 -3.69
C ALA A 130 -14.96 -21.88 -4.87
N SER A 131 -14.65 -21.43 -6.09
CA SER A 131 -14.73 -22.23 -7.31
C SER A 131 -13.40 -22.87 -7.70
N GLY A 132 -12.27 -22.35 -7.20
CA GLY A 132 -10.92 -22.75 -7.62
C GLY A 132 -10.52 -22.16 -8.99
N GLN A 133 -11.33 -21.29 -9.59
CA GLN A 133 -10.99 -20.64 -10.85
C GLN A 133 -9.82 -19.68 -10.68
N GLN A 134 -8.85 -19.79 -11.58
CA GLN A 134 -7.65 -18.96 -11.60
C GLN A 134 -7.49 -18.24 -12.92
N ARG A 135 -6.96 -17.01 -12.86
CA ARG A 135 -6.51 -16.28 -14.04
C ARG A 135 -5.27 -15.44 -13.70
N THR A 136 -4.58 -15.01 -14.73
CA THR A 136 -3.40 -14.13 -14.61
C THR A 136 -3.69 -12.81 -15.31
N ILE A 137 -3.34 -11.71 -14.64
CA ILE A 137 -3.28 -10.37 -15.23
C ILE A 137 -1.81 -10.11 -15.54
N ASP A 138 -1.52 -9.67 -16.76
CA ASP A 138 -0.17 -9.48 -17.29
C ASP A 138 0.48 -8.15 -16.81
N SER A 139 0.21 -7.82 -15.57
CA SER A 139 0.73 -6.64 -14.86
C SER A 139 0.66 -6.89 -13.35
N PRO A 140 1.66 -6.48 -12.56
CA PRO A 140 1.56 -6.51 -11.11
C PRO A 140 0.57 -5.45 -10.63
N ILE A 141 0.07 -5.60 -9.40
CA ILE A 141 -0.81 -4.62 -8.75
C ILE A 141 -0.19 -4.12 -7.44
N TYR A 142 -0.61 -2.93 -7.00
CA TYR A 142 -0.24 -2.41 -5.69
C TYR A 142 -1.46 -2.17 -4.81
N ALA A 143 -2.41 -1.36 -5.24
CA ALA A 143 -3.63 -1.06 -4.51
C ALA A 143 -4.86 -1.26 -5.40
N LEU A 144 -5.96 -1.68 -4.78
CA LEU A 144 -7.25 -1.90 -5.43
C LEU A 144 -8.20 -0.75 -5.15
N SER A 145 -8.99 -0.37 -6.15
CA SER A 145 -10.14 0.53 -5.96
C SER A 145 -11.20 -0.12 -5.06
N PRO A 146 -11.99 0.67 -4.31
CA PRO A 146 -13.01 0.13 -3.41
C PRO A 146 -14.10 -0.71 -4.10
N ASP A 147 -14.30 -0.51 -5.40
CA ASP A 147 -15.24 -1.31 -6.20
C ASP A 147 -14.64 -2.60 -6.76
N GLY A 148 -13.34 -2.85 -6.52
CA GLY A 148 -12.63 -4.05 -6.94
C GLY A 148 -12.43 -4.19 -8.45
N ARG A 149 -12.58 -3.12 -9.24
CA ARG A 149 -12.49 -3.18 -10.72
C ARG A 149 -11.17 -2.66 -11.26
N THR A 150 -10.54 -1.76 -10.55
CA THR A 150 -9.32 -1.09 -10.99
C THR A 150 -8.22 -1.27 -9.95
N ALA A 151 -7.00 -1.38 -10.39
CA ALA A 151 -5.82 -1.29 -9.55
C ALA A 151 -4.91 -0.16 -10.03
N VAL A 152 -4.10 0.36 -9.11
CA VAL A 152 -2.90 1.11 -9.44
C VAL A 152 -1.68 0.29 -9.06
N SER A 153 -0.63 0.42 -9.85
CA SER A 153 0.63 -0.30 -9.67
C SER A 153 1.83 0.63 -9.82
N ALA A 154 2.90 0.32 -9.13
CA ALA A 154 4.20 0.96 -9.34
C ALA A 154 5.19 -0.03 -9.96
N ASP A 155 6.27 0.45 -10.55
CA ASP A 155 7.32 -0.43 -11.06
C ASP A 155 8.14 -1.03 -9.91
N PHE A 156 7.86 -2.28 -9.56
CA PHE A 156 8.54 -3.00 -8.47
C PHE A 156 10.04 -3.24 -8.74
N ARG A 157 10.48 -3.24 -10.02
CA ARG A 157 11.89 -3.32 -10.39
C ARG A 157 12.60 -2.02 -10.01
N ARG A 158 11.99 -0.88 -10.32
CA ARG A 158 12.47 0.44 -9.94
C ARG A 158 12.50 0.63 -8.42
N ILE A 159 11.45 0.18 -7.73
CA ILE A 159 11.43 0.21 -6.27
C ILE A 159 12.59 -0.61 -5.70
N ASN A 160 12.85 -1.80 -6.22
CA ASN A 160 13.93 -2.66 -5.75
C ASN A 160 15.33 -2.09 -6.05
N ASP A 161 15.54 -1.48 -7.22
CA ASP A 161 16.81 -0.85 -7.60
C ASP A 161 17.15 0.32 -6.66
N VAL A 162 16.19 1.20 -6.42
CA VAL A 162 16.44 2.40 -5.59
C VAL A 162 16.36 2.11 -4.10
N ARG A 163 15.51 1.17 -3.69
CA ARG A 163 15.33 0.75 -2.30
C ARG A 163 15.20 -0.78 -2.18
N PRO A 164 16.31 -1.51 -2.17
CA PRO A 164 16.29 -2.97 -1.96
C PRO A 164 15.48 -3.37 -0.72
N GLY A 165 14.68 -4.43 -0.85
CA GLY A 165 13.79 -4.95 0.21
C GLY A 165 12.37 -4.40 0.21
N TYR A 166 12.05 -3.40 -0.62
CA TYR A 166 10.70 -2.86 -0.81
C TYR A 166 10.07 -3.25 -2.14
N GLY A 167 10.87 -3.46 -3.16
CA GLY A 167 10.43 -4.02 -4.44
C GLY A 167 10.69 -5.53 -4.49
N TYR A 168 10.65 -6.07 -5.68
CA TYR A 168 10.85 -7.49 -5.91
C TYR A 168 12.21 -7.77 -6.56
N VAL A 169 12.87 -8.82 -6.09
CA VAL A 169 14.11 -9.32 -6.69
C VAL A 169 13.82 -10.21 -7.90
N GLY A 170 14.82 -10.39 -8.78
CA GLY A 170 14.77 -11.35 -9.87
C GLY A 170 14.62 -10.76 -11.26
N LEU A 171 14.15 -9.50 -11.37
CA LEU A 171 14.14 -8.75 -12.61
C LEU A 171 14.84 -7.40 -12.39
N PRO A 172 15.81 -7.03 -13.26
CA PRO A 172 16.49 -5.75 -13.16
C PRO A 172 15.57 -4.59 -13.56
N ASP A 173 15.83 -3.40 -13.02
CA ASP A 173 15.23 -2.17 -13.51
C ASP A 173 15.78 -1.86 -14.92
N PRO A 174 14.94 -1.80 -15.97
CA PRO A 174 15.40 -1.46 -17.33
C PRO A 174 15.92 -0.03 -17.44
N HIS A 175 15.62 0.82 -16.45
CA HIS A 175 16.00 2.23 -16.37
C HIS A 175 16.99 2.51 -15.25
N THR A 176 17.87 1.54 -14.92
CA THR A 176 18.77 1.65 -13.76
C THR A 176 19.65 2.90 -13.81
N ASP A 177 20.02 3.38 -15.01
CA ASP A 177 20.84 4.59 -15.18
C ASP A 177 20.02 5.89 -15.27
N ALA A 178 18.71 5.82 -15.44
CA ALA A 178 17.85 6.99 -15.51
C ALA A 178 17.44 7.46 -14.11
N LEU A 179 17.56 8.76 -13.86
CA LEU A 179 17.18 9.35 -12.57
C LEU A 179 15.66 9.37 -12.37
N ALA A 180 14.92 9.75 -13.42
CA ALA A 180 13.47 9.80 -13.45
C ALA A 180 12.98 9.43 -14.87
N PRO A 181 12.80 8.14 -15.17
CA PRO A 181 12.36 7.70 -16.51
C PRO A 181 10.93 8.16 -16.83
N ALA A 182 10.68 8.44 -18.12
CA ALA A 182 9.38 8.92 -18.59
C ALA A 182 8.37 7.80 -18.86
N ASP A 183 8.85 6.60 -19.05
CA ASP A 183 8.08 5.39 -19.35
C ASP A 183 7.96 4.43 -18.14
N SER A 184 8.33 4.88 -16.97
CA SER A 184 8.12 4.20 -15.68
C SER A 184 7.43 5.13 -14.70
N GLY A 185 6.59 4.57 -13.82
CA GLY A 185 5.82 5.36 -12.88
C GLY A 185 4.66 4.59 -12.25
N ILE A 186 3.45 5.19 -12.30
CA ILE A 186 2.23 4.55 -11.83
C ILE A 186 1.39 4.11 -13.03
N PHE A 187 0.99 2.86 -13.02
CA PHE A 187 0.15 2.23 -14.02
C PHE A 187 -1.25 2.02 -13.46
N ARG A 188 -2.27 2.34 -14.25
CA ARG A 188 -3.65 1.89 -14.00
C ARG A 188 -3.84 0.53 -14.64
N VAL A 189 -4.42 -0.41 -13.91
CA VAL A 189 -4.70 -1.76 -14.36
C VAL A 189 -6.20 -2.01 -14.25
N ASP A 190 -6.84 -2.30 -15.37
CA ASP A 190 -8.22 -2.78 -15.40
C ASP A 190 -8.23 -4.26 -15.05
N LEU A 191 -8.89 -4.62 -13.95
CA LEU A 191 -8.83 -5.98 -13.42
C LEU A 191 -9.65 -6.98 -14.24
N GLU A 192 -10.64 -6.56 -15.03
CA GLU A 192 -11.41 -7.44 -15.89
C GLU A 192 -10.65 -7.79 -17.17
N SER A 193 -10.25 -6.78 -17.93
CA SER A 193 -9.54 -6.95 -19.20
C SER A 193 -8.05 -7.27 -19.06
N GLY A 194 -7.45 -6.96 -17.91
CA GLY A 194 -6.00 -7.03 -17.71
C GLY A 194 -5.20 -5.90 -18.36
N LYS A 195 -5.87 -4.92 -19.00
CA LYS A 195 -5.18 -3.81 -19.65
C LYS A 195 -4.46 -2.94 -18.62
N SER A 196 -3.19 -2.65 -18.89
CA SER A 196 -2.34 -1.77 -18.10
C SER A 196 -1.91 -0.55 -18.92
N GLU A 197 -1.93 0.63 -18.32
CA GLU A 197 -1.47 1.88 -18.95
C GLU A 197 -0.74 2.78 -17.95
N LEU A 198 0.34 3.43 -18.39
CA LEU A 198 1.05 4.42 -17.60
C LEU A 198 0.19 5.69 -17.47
N ILE A 199 -0.17 6.08 -16.24
CA ILE A 199 -0.99 7.26 -15.97
C ILE A 199 -0.22 8.39 -15.29
N VAL A 200 0.87 8.08 -14.57
CA VAL A 200 1.72 9.09 -13.91
C VAL A 200 3.18 8.70 -14.12
N SER A 201 3.93 9.50 -14.89
CA SER A 201 5.35 9.21 -15.13
C SER A 201 6.25 9.76 -14.03
N LEU A 202 7.37 9.08 -13.76
CA LEU A 202 8.39 9.58 -12.83
C LEU A 202 9.00 10.89 -13.31
N ALA A 203 9.20 11.04 -14.63
CA ALA A 203 9.75 12.27 -15.21
C ALA A 203 8.85 13.49 -15.00
N ASP A 204 7.53 13.34 -15.13
CA ASP A 204 6.59 14.45 -14.94
C ASP A 204 6.49 14.85 -13.48
N VAL A 205 6.41 13.88 -12.59
CA VAL A 205 6.36 14.17 -11.14
C VAL A 205 7.69 14.74 -10.64
N ALA A 206 8.84 14.30 -11.14
CA ALA A 206 10.12 14.89 -10.76
C ALA A 206 10.22 16.39 -11.11
N ARG A 207 9.49 16.85 -12.15
CA ARG A 207 9.38 18.25 -12.56
C ARG A 207 8.23 19.02 -11.91
N LEU A 208 7.34 18.33 -11.20
CA LEU A 208 6.17 18.94 -10.59
C LEU A 208 6.57 19.82 -9.40
N GLY A 209 6.33 21.14 -9.52
CA GLY A 209 6.64 22.10 -8.49
C GLY A 209 8.15 22.21 -8.16
N THR A 210 8.46 22.71 -6.98
CA THR A 210 9.84 22.82 -6.48
C THR A 210 10.08 21.70 -5.47
N LEU A 211 11.14 20.93 -5.69
CA LEU A 211 11.56 19.95 -4.70
C LEU A 211 12.26 20.65 -3.53
N PRO A 212 12.04 20.21 -2.28
CA PRO A 212 12.65 20.84 -1.09
C PRO A 212 14.18 20.77 -1.12
N ARG A 213 14.72 19.73 -1.72
CA ARG A 213 16.16 19.57 -2.01
C ARG A 213 16.32 18.67 -3.23
N THR A 214 17.19 19.05 -4.14
CA THR A 214 17.59 18.23 -5.29
C THR A 214 19.10 18.07 -5.31
N GLU A 215 19.56 16.95 -5.84
CA GLU A 215 20.95 16.68 -6.20
C GLU A 215 20.97 16.13 -7.63
N PRO A 216 22.03 16.42 -8.42
CA PRO A 216 22.06 16.07 -9.84
C PRO A 216 21.93 14.56 -10.12
N ASP A 217 22.10 13.72 -9.11
CA ASP A 217 22.14 12.26 -9.22
C ASP A 217 21.07 11.54 -8.36
N ALA A 218 20.05 12.27 -7.88
CA ALA A 218 18.99 11.68 -7.10
C ALA A 218 18.08 10.79 -7.97
N LYS A 219 17.97 9.50 -7.62
CA LYS A 219 17.07 8.55 -8.27
C LYS A 219 15.66 8.63 -7.69
N HIS A 220 14.67 8.82 -8.55
CA HIS A 220 13.25 8.94 -8.18
C HIS A 220 12.53 7.60 -8.28
N TYR A 221 11.55 7.36 -7.39
CA TYR A 221 10.64 6.23 -7.41
C TYR A 221 9.32 6.54 -6.69
N PHE A 222 8.30 5.73 -6.95
CA PHE A 222 7.02 5.78 -6.25
C PHE A 222 6.82 4.53 -5.40
N ASN A 223 6.16 4.67 -4.28
CA ASN A 223 5.64 3.56 -3.48
C ASN A 223 4.47 4.00 -2.59
N HIS A 224 3.90 3.05 -1.83
CA HIS A 224 2.76 3.28 -0.94
C HIS A 224 1.57 3.92 -1.65
N LEU A 225 0.94 3.17 -2.56
CA LEU A 225 -0.25 3.59 -3.27
C LEU A 225 -1.50 3.14 -2.49
N LEU A 226 -2.49 4.04 -2.35
CA LEU A 226 -3.74 3.73 -1.69
C LEU A 226 -4.89 4.58 -2.26
N PHE A 227 -5.99 3.93 -2.64
CA PHE A 227 -7.20 4.64 -3.06
C PHE A 227 -7.89 5.33 -1.89
N ASN A 228 -8.54 6.45 -2.17
CA ASN A 228 -9.50 7.04 -1.25
C ASN A 228 -10.79 6.19 -1.19
N PRO A 229 -11.64 6.36 -0.14
CA PRO A 229 -12.79 5.50 0.08
C PRO A 229 -13.85 5.50 -1.03
N ASP A 230 -13.93 6.54 -1.85
CA ASP A 230 -14.87 6.61 -2.99
C ASP A 230 -14.26 6.16 -4.33
N GLY A 231 -12.96 5.85 -4.36
CA GLY A 231 -12.24 5.36 -5.55
C GLY A 231 -11.95 6.43 -6.61
N SER A 232 -12.27 7.69 -6.36
CA SER A 232 -12.07 8.76 -7.35
C SER A 232 -10.62 9.22 -7.45
N ARG A 233 -9.83 9.00 -6.39
CA ARG A 233 -8.44 9.43 -6.27
C ARG A 233 -7.60 8.36 -5.58
N PHE A 234 -6.30 8.49 -5.73
CA PHE A 234 -5.33 7.71 -4.95
C PHE A 234 -4.18 8.59 -4.47
N VAL A 235 -3.59 8.21 -3.35
CA VAL A 235 -2.38 8.80 -2.79
C VAL A 235 -1.20 7.93 -3.12
N PHE A 236 -0.04 8.54 -3.27
CA PHE A 236 1.25 7.86 -3.40
C PHE A 236 2.38 8.70 -2.82
N LEU A 237 3.47 8.02 -2.45
CA LEU A 237 4.70 8.70 -2.05
C LEU A 237 5.64 8.79 -3.23
N HIS A 238 5.98 10.02 -3.62
CA HIS A 238 7.10 10.31 -4.49
C HIS A 238 8.35 10.45 -3.62
N ARG A 239 9.33 9.60 -3.90
CA ARG A 239 10.58 9.54 -3.16
C ARG A 239 11.77 9.67 -4.09
N TRP A 240 12.83 10.27 -3.58
CA TRP A 240 14.11 10.30 -4.28
C TRP A 240 15.25 10.02 -3.30
N ARG A 241 16.22 9.25 -3.78
CA ARG A 241 17.36 8.78 -3.01
C ARG A 241 18.63 9.39 -3.57
N PHE A 242 19.42 9.98 -2.70
CA PHE A 242 20.75 10.51 -2.98
C PHE A 242 21.81 9.42 -2.94
N ARG A 243 22.99 9.69 -3.48
CA ARG A 243 24.14 8.77 -3.43
C ARG A 243 24.59 8.46 -2.01
N ASP A 244 24.48 9.41 -1.09
CA ASP A 244 24.81 9.21 0.34
C ASP A 244 23.80 8.29 1.06
N GLY A 245 22.78 7.80 0.36
CA GLY A 245 21.73 6.92 0.88
C GLY A 245 20.57 7.66 1.55
N LYS A 246 20.66 8.97 1.77
CA LYS A 246 19.55 9.78 2.28
C LYS A 246 18.40 9.80 1.28
N ARG A 247 17.21 10.01 1.79
CA ARG A 247 15.97 10.04 1.02
C ARG A 247 15.11 11.20 1.48
N LEU A 248 14.42 11.79 0.52
CA LEU A 248 13.31 12.69 0.79
C LEU A 248 12.03 12.12 0.21
N THR A 249 10.92 12.59 0.75
CA THR A 249 9.58 12.11 0.39
C THR A 249 8.64 13.30 0.30
N ARG A 250 7.74 13.26 -0.66
CA ARG A 250 6.52 14.07 -0.65
C ARG A 250 5.30 13.20 -0.91
N MET A 251 4.18 13.57 -0.32
CA MET A 251 2.90 12.92 -0.49
C MET A 251 2.11 13.62 -1.58
N ILE A 252 1.66 12.85 -2.56
CA ILE A 252 0.94 13.36 -3.73
C ILE A 252 -0.34 12.53 -3.88
N THR A 253 -1.43 13.20 -4.30
CA THR A 253 -2.64 12.54 -4.77
C THR A 253 -2.86 12.80 -6.24
N ALA A 254 -3.59 11.91 -6.90
CA ALA A 254 -3.99 12.02 -8.29
C ALA A 254 -5.42 11.54 -8.50
N ALA A 255 -6.09 12.02 -9.53
CA ALA A 255 -7.32 11.42 -10.04
C ALA A 255 -7.02 10.04 -10.65
N LEU A 256 -8.06 9.20 -10.81
CA LEU A 256 -7.93 7.82 -11.29
C LEU A 256 -7.31 7.70 -12.69
N ASP A 257 -7.38 8.72 -13.50
CA ASP A 257 -6.75 8.79 -14.82
C ASP A 257 -5.32 9.36 -14.81
N GLY A 258 -4.77 9.66 -13.62
CA GLY A 258 -3.46 10.25 -13.44
C GLY A 258 -3.42 11.79 -13.55
N SER A 259 -4.55 12.42 -13.85
CA SER A 259 -4.68 13.88 -13.88
C SER A 259 -4.81 14.48 -12.46
N ASP A 260 -4.94 15.80 -12.38
CA ASP A 260 -5.16 16.56 -11.14
C ASP A 260 -4.20 16.15 -10.01
N LEU A 261 -2.90 16.15 -10.31
CA LEU A 261 -1.85 15.89 -9.34
C LEU A 261 -1.81 17.00 -8.28
N ARG A 262 -1.91 16.63 -7.01
CA ARG A 262 -1.87 17.55 -5.87
C ARG A 262 -0.73 17.17 -4.93
N ILE A 263 0.18 18.09 -4.67
CA ILE A 263 1.19 17.92 -3.64
C ILE A 263 0.53 18.26 -2.30
N VAL A 264 0.29 17.23 -1.48
CA VAL A 264 -0.37 17.39 -0.17
C VAL A 264 0.64 17.70 0.91
N ASP A 265 1.83 17.07 0.87
CA ASP A 265 2.93 17.34 1.79
C ASP A 265 4.28 17.26 1.05
N ASP A 266 5.14 18.26 1.21
CA ASP A 266 6.46 18.37 0.57
C ASP A 266 7.60 18.71 1.55
N ASN A 267 7.41 18.53 2.85
CA ASN A 267 8.39 18.85 3.88
C ASN A 267 9.58 17.87 3.95
N GLY A 268 9.62 16.86 3.08
CA GLY A 268 10.74 15.95 2.93
C GLY A 268 10.62 14.64 3.71
N LEU A 269 9.70 14.54 4.68
CA LEU A 269 9.41 13.31 5.40
C LEU A 269 7.90 13.09 5.52
N THR A 270 7.40 12.10 4.80
CA THR A 270 6.04 11.55 4.96
C THR A 270 6.08 10.04 4.88
N SER A 271 5.32 9.37 5.74
CA SER A 271 5.25 7.91 5.83
C SER A 271 3.92 7.49 6.49
N HIS A 272 3.56 6.20 6.41
CA HIS A 272 2.43 5.61 7.14
C HIS A 272 1.18 6.49 7.14
N PHE A 273 0.40 6.41 6.09
CA PHE A 273 -0.82 7.18 5.93
C PHE A 273 -2.04 6.27 5.76
N ILE A 274 -3.20 6.86 6.02
CA ILE A 274 -4.52 6.28 5.74
C ILE A 274 -5.50 7.40 5.37
N TRP A 275 -6.42 7.12 4.48
CA TRP A 275 -7.55 8.01 4.25
C TRP A 275 -8.53 7.94 5.43
N ARG A 276 -8.84 9.07 6.05
CA ARG A 276 -9.92 9.19 7.04
C ARG A 276 -11.29 9.17 6.35
N ASP A 277 -11.38 9.87 5.24
CA ASP A 277 -12.56 10.03 4.39
C ASP A 277 -12.12 10.32 2.94
N ALA A 278 -13.05 10.67 2.05
CA ALA A 278 -12.74 10.90 0.64
C ALA A 278 -11.75 12.07 0.39
N THR A 279 -11.57 12.96 1.37
CA THR A 279 -10.84 14.22 1.21
C THR A 279 -9.77 14.48 2.27
N HIS A 280 -9.63 13.61 3.27
CA HIS A 280 -8.64 13.80 4.33
C HIS A 280 -7.76 12.57 4.52
N LEU A 281 -6.47 12.84 4.69
CA LEU A 281 -5.40 11.86 4.94
C LEU A 281 -4.80 12.08 6.32
N LEU A 282 -4.76 11.05 7.16
CA LEU A 282 -3.91 11.00 8.33
C LEU A 282 -2.56 10.44 7.92
N ALA A 283 -1.46 11.14 8.19
CA ALA A 283 -0.12 10.67 7.85
C ALA A 283 0.90 11.02 8.92
N PHE A 284 1.89 10.15 9.12
CA PHE A 284 3.10 10.49 9.86
C PHE A 284 3.99 11.37 8.97
N SER A 285 4.28 12.57 9.43
CA SER A 285 5.05 13.56 8.69
C SER A 285 5.93 14.40 9.63
N GLU A 286 6.85 15.15 9.06
CA GLU A 286 7.59 16.20 9.74
C GLU A 286 7.08 17.57 9.26
N GLN A 287 6.57 18.36 10.22
CA GLN A 287 6.07 19.71 9.94
C GLN A 287 6.96 20.75 10.58
N PRO A 288 7.31 21.85 9.86
CA PRO A 288 8.23 22.86 10.36
C PRO A 288 7.81 23.48 11.70
N SER A 289 6.51 23.59 11.94
CA SER A 289 5.96 24.21 13.15
C SER A 289 5.89 23.30 14.39
N HIS A 290 5.79 21.96 14.18
CA HIS A 290 5.47 21.01 15.25
C HIS A 290 6.36 19.75 15.26
N GLY A 291 7.31 19.62 14.31
CA GLY A 291 8.21 18.48 14.21
C GLY A 291 7.55 17.22 13.67
N GLN A 292 8.01 16.06 14.13
CA GLN A 292 7.51 14.76 13.68
C GLN A 292 6.29 14.32 14.48
N GLY A 293 5.23 13.89 13.78
CA GLY A 293 3.98 13.44 14.37
C GLY A 293 2.98 12.94 13.33
N PHE A 294 1.79 12.63 13.81
CA PHE A 294 0.66 12.33 12.94
C PHE A 294 -0.14 13.61 12.69
N TYR A 295 -0.36 13.92 11.42
CA TYR A 295 -1.05 15.11 10.95
C TYR A 295 -2.21 14.72 10.05
N LEU A 296 -3.29 15.47 10.16
CA LEU A 296 -4.44 15.35 9.27
C LEU A 296 -4.30 16.37 8.14
N PHE A 297 -4.24 15.88 6.91
CA PHE A 297 -4.11 16.69 5.70
C PHE A 297 -5.43 16.70 4.93
N GLU A 298 -5.83 17.84 4.43
CA GLU A 298 -6.89 17.93 3.43
C GLU A 298 -6.32 17.69 2.03
N ASP A 299 -6.99 16.86 1.21
CA ASP A 299 -6.60 16.56 -0.16
C ASP A 299 -6.86 17.74 -1.09
N ARG A 300 -5.95 18.66 -1.08
CA ARG A 300 -5.84 19.77 -2.03
C ARG A 300 -4.37 20.14 -2.21
N ALA A 301 -4.06 20.89 -3.27
CA ALA A 301 -2.69 21.36 -3.48
C ALA A 301 -2.21 22.16 -2.26
N ARG A 302 -1.12 21.72 -1.62
CA ARG A 302 -0.59 22.23 -0.36
C ARG A 302 -1.66 22.21 0.73
N GLY A 303 -2.09 21.01 1.07
CA GLY A 303 -3.15 20.76 2.05
C GLY A 303 -2.95 21.51 3.35
N ALA A 304 -4.03 22.03 3.90
CA ALA A 304 -4.02 22.54 5.26
C ALA A 304 -3.71 21.40 6.23
N VAL A 305 -2.89 21.69 7.21
CA VAL A 305 -2.49 20.77 8.28
C VAL A 305 -3.31 21.16 9.51
N GLU A 306 -4.01 20.19 10.10
CA GLU A 306 -4.71 20.32 11.39
C GLU A 306 -3.94 19.58 12.48
#